data_cb5ba04b7aeff9ba2dc40ba6f23e4b91
#
_entry.id   cb5ba04b7aeff9ba2dc40ba6f23e4b91
#
_cell.length_a   1.000
_cell.length_b   1.000
_cell.length_c   1.000
_cell.angle_alpha   90.00
_cell.angle_beta   90.00
_cell.angle_gamma   90.00
#
_symmetry.space_group_name_H-M   'P 1'
#
loop_
_entity.id
_entity.type
_entity.pdbx_description
1 polymer ?
#
loop_
_entity_poly.entity_id
_entity_poly.type
_entity_poly.pdbx_seq_one_letter_code
_entity_poly.pdbx_strand_id
1 'polypeptide(L)'
;MVDTAIYIGRFEPVHNGHMALLQRALDSAQQVIVVVGSAWQARSPKNPFTWQEREAMLRNALPEVDRSRMVVLPMRDYYNEAVWVQAVRQGVARLTTPGARIGLVGHFKDATSGYLSAFPGWELIHVERQGPIDATAIRDAWFGATPDTVQSALAPLADQMPASTLATLTEFAQTPHYLALQQEWQRGRARIPDALEGAARFAAGEGRHGTF
;
A
#
# COMPACT_ATOMS: atom_id res chain seq x y z
N MET A 1 6.87 -4.71 24.99
CA MET A 1 5.60 -5.10 24.35
C MET A 1 4.63 -3.96 24.60
N VAL A 2 3.95 -3.45 23.57
CA VAL A 2 2.90 -2.42 23.69
C VAL A 2 1.51 -3.06 23.74
N ASP A 3 0.48 -2.32 24.10
CA ASP A 3 -0.88 -2.86 24.13
C ASP A 3 -1.45 -2.97 22.71
N THR A 4 -1.17 -1.94 21.88
CA THR A 4 -1.62 -1.87 20.49
C THR A 4 -0.47 -1.42 19.58
N ALA A 5 -0.23 -2.16 18.50
CA ALA A 5 0.69 -1.76 17.43
C ALA A 5 -0.10 -1.18 16.25
N ILE A 6 0.40 -0.10 15.68
CA ILE A 6 -0.17 0.56 14.51
C ILE A 6 0.72 0.28 13.32
N TYR A 7 0.14 -0.19 12.23
CA TYR A 7 0.82 -0.36 10.95
C TYR A 7 0.08 0.40 9.86
N ILE A 8 0.76 1.34 9.21
CA ILE A 8 0.18 2.23 8.18
C ILE A 8 0.70 1.82 6.81
N GLY A 9 -0.20 1.58 5.86
CA GLY A 9 0.17 1.23 4.50
C GLY A 9 -0.98 1.34 3.50
N ARG A 10 -0.66 1.21 2.20
CA ARG A 10 -1.67 1.18 1.13
C ARG A 10 -2.04 -0.23 0.69
N PHE A 11 -1.09 -1.16 0.70
CA PHE A 11 -1.32 -2.58 0.38
C PHE A 11 -1.89 -2.81 -1.03
N GLU A 12 -1.24 -2.26 -2.03
CA GLU A 12 -1.69 -2.25 -3.43
C GLU A 12 -0.75 -2.99 -4.42
N PRO A 13 -0.67 -4.33 -4.41
CA PRO A 13 -1.30 -5.29 -3.51
C PRO A 13 -0.47 -5.57 -2.24
N VAL A 14 -0.99 -6.46 -1.40
CA VAL A 14 -0.24 -7.04 -0.27
C VAL A 14 0.94 -7.87 -0.81
N HIS A 15 2.12 -7.71 -0.22
CA HIS A 15 3.33 -8.46 -0.54
C HIS A 15 4.10 -8.83 0.72
N ASN A 16 5.13 -9.67 0.60
CA ASN A 16 5.85 -10.21 1.75
C ASN A 16 6.55 -9.14 2.61
N GLY A 17 6.94 -8.01 2.02
CA GLY A 17 7.41 -6.85 2.79
C GLY A 17 6.34 -6.28 3.73
N HIS A 18 5.07 -6.25 3.30
CA HIS A 18 3.96 -5.87 4.17
C HIS A 18 3.72 -6.91 5.27
N MET A 19 3.82 -8.19 4.91
CA MET A 19 3.60 -9.28 5.88
C MET A 19 4.68 -9.31 6.97
N ALA A 20 5.94 -9.01 6.63
CA ALA A 20 7.02 -8.91 7.61
C ALA A 20 6.77 -7.80 8.66
N LEU A 21 6.28 -6.63 8.22
CA LEU A 21 5.89 -5.53 9.12
C LEU A 21 4.67 -5.90 9.95
N LEU A 22 3.66 -6.55 9.36
CA LEU A 22 2.46 -6.99 10.06
C LEU A 22 2.81 -8.05 11.10
N GLN A 23 3.67 -9.01 10.77
CA GLN A 23 4.13 -10.03 11.73
C GLN A 23 4.88 -9.37 12.90
N ARG A 24 5.76 -8.42 12.62
CA ARG A 24 6.46 -7.67 13.68
C ARG A 24 5.49 -6.91 14.58
N ALA A 25 4.42 -6.34 14.03
CA ALA A 25 3.37 -5.71 14.80
C ALA A 25 2.67 -6.72 15.73
N LEU A 26 2.29 -7.87 15.21
CA LEU A 26 1.66 -8.97 15.97
C LEU A 26 2.58 -9.50 17.07
N ASP A 27 3.88 -9.61 16.83
CA ASP A 27 4.85 -10.05 17.84
C ASP A 27 5.08 -9.00 18.94
N SER A 28 4.74 -7.75 18.68
CA SER A 28 5.03 -6.62 19.59
C SER A 28 3.83 -6.18 20.44
N ALA A 29 2.60 -6.61 20.09
CA ALA A 29 1.38 -6.14 20.74
C ALA A 29 0.30 -7.21 20.80
N GLN A 30 -0.68 -7.04 21.68
CA GLN A 30 -1.85 -7.92 21.76
C GLN A 30 -2.85 -7.64 20.63
N GLN A 31 -2.99 -6.37 20.22
CA GLN A 31 -3.84 -5.91 19.14
C GLN A 31 -2.99 -5.18 18.08
N VAL A 32 -3.35 -5.36 16.82
CA VAL A 32 -2.76 -4.61 15.71
C VAL A 32 -3.85 -3.84 14.99
N ILE A 33 -3.68 -2.52 14.86
CA ILE A 33 -4.52 -1.67 14.01
C ILE A 33 -3.77 -1.40 12.72
N VAL A 34 -4.30 -1.94 11.61
CA VAL A 34 -3.78 -1.67 10.28
C VAL A 34 -4.53 -0.48 9.68
N VAL A 35 -3.84 0.65 9.55
CA VAL A 35 -4.37 1.84 8.89
C VAL A 35 -4.20 1.68 7.39
N VAL A 36 -5.30 1.43 6.69
CA VAL A 36 -5.32 1.27 5.23
C VAL A 36 -5.55 2.65 4.59
N GLY A 37 -4.47 3.25 4.10
CA GLY A 37 -4.50 4.56 3.45
C GLY A 37 -5.19 4.56 2.10
N SER A 38 -5.45 5.75 1.55
CA SER A 38 -6.13 5.94 0.26
C SER A 38 -7.47 5.19 0.16
N ALA A 39 -8.20 5.08 1.28
CA ALA A 39 -9.52 4.47 1.32
C ALA A 39 -10.55 5.39 0.61
N TRP A 40 -11.57 4.76 0.02
CA TRP A 40 -12.67 5.42 -0.72
C TRP A 40 -12.25 6.24 -1.94
N GLN A 41 -11.04 6.03 -2.45
CA GLN A 41 -10.67 6.55 -3.76
C GLN A 41 -11.29 5.70 -4.88
N ALA A 42 -11.58 6.34 -6.01
CA ALA A 42 -11.89 5.59 -7.23
C ALA A 42 -10.70 4.69 -7.61
N ARG A 43 -11.01 3.53 -8.18
CA ARG A 43 -9.98 2.64 -8.69
C ARG A 43 -9.12 3.34 -9.74
N SER A 44 -7.84 3.08 -9.70
CA SER A 44 -6.86 3.51 -10.68
C SER A 44 -5.75 2.46 -10.79
N PRO A 45 -4.89 2.50 -11.81
CA PRO A 45 -3.75 1.58 -11.89
C PRO A 45 -2.80 1.65 -10.69
N LYS A 46 -2.75 2.79 -10.00
CA LYS A 46 -1.96 2.98 -8.78
C LYS A 46 -2.66 2.43 -7.53
N ASN A 47 -3.98 2.51 -7.48
CA ASN A 47 -4.83 2.05 -6.37
C ASN A 47 -5.96 1.17 -6.93
N PRO A 48 -5.66 -0.07 -7.39
CA PRO A 48 -6.64 -0.90 -8.07
C PRO A 48 -7.70 -1.48 -7.14
N PHE A 49 -7.42 -1.59 -5.84
CA PHE A 49 -8.28 -2.29 -4.89
C PHE A 49 -9.02 -1.35 -3.95
N THR A 50 -10.26 -1.72 -3.59
CA THR A 50 -10.97 -1.09 -2.47
C THR A 50 -10.25 -1.42 -1.16
N TRP A 51 -10.52 -0.67 -0.09
CA TRP A 51 -9.94 -0.98 1.20
C TRP A 51 -10.43 -2.33 1.76
N GLN A 52 -11.65 -2.76 1.43
CA GLN A 52 -12.19 -4.06 1.82
C GLN A 52 -11.44 -5.21 1.13
N GLU A 53 -11.10 -5.07 -0.15
CA GLU A 53 -10.31 -6.06 -0.88
C GLU A 53 -8.90 -6.17 -0.31
N ARG A 54 -8.29 -5.03 0.08
CA ARG A 54 -6.98 -5.01 0.72
C ARG A 54 -7.01 -5.62 2.12
N GLU A 55 -8.07 -5.34 2.90
CA GLU A 55 -8.32 -6.02 4.17
C GLU A 55 -8.43 -7.54 3.98
N ALA A 56 -9.19 -8.00 2.99
CA ALA A 56 -9.34 -9.42 2.69
C ALA A 56 -8.00 -10.07 2.33
N MET A 57 -7.15 -9.40 1.52
CA MET A 57 -5.80 -9.89 1.21
C MET A 57 -4.96 -10.05 2.47
N LEU A 58 -4.96 -9.06 3.37
CA LEU A 58 -4.22 -9.11 4.64
C LEU A 58 -4.71 -10.26 5.52
N ARG A 59 -6.03 -10.39 5.71
CA ARG A 59 -6.63 -11.44 6.53
C ARG A 59 -6.35 -12.82 5.98
N ASN A 60 -6.47 -13.00 4.66
CA ASN A 60 -6.24 -14.30 4.01
C ASN A 60 -4.75 -14.71 4.03
N ALA A 61 -3.84 -13.75 4.17
CA ALA A 61 -2.42 -14.02 4.33
C ALA A 61 -2.02 -14.36 5.77
N LEU A 62 -2.89 -14.12 6.77
CA LEU A 62 -2.62 -14.40 8.17
C LEU A 62 -3.17 -15.78 8.60
N PRO A 63 -2.48 -16.45 9.55
CA PRO A 63 -3.06 -17.56 10.29
C PRO A 63 -4.35 -17.14 10.99
N GLU A 64 -5.28 -18.06 11.17
CA GLU A 64 -6.59 -17.77 11.77
C GLU A 64 -6.49 -17.15 13.17
N VAL A 65 -5.55 -17.63 13.99
CA VAL A 65 -5.29 -17.14 15.35
C VAL A 65 -4.94 -15.64 15.36
N ASP A 66 -4.27 -15.13 14.34
CA ASP A 66 -3.84 -13.73 14.27
C ASP A 66 -4.90 -12.81 13.64
N ARG A 67 -5.84 -13.38 12.88
CA ARG A 67 -6.92 -12.60 12.24
C ARG A 67 -7.80 -11.85 13.25
N SER A 68 -8.08 -12.47 14.40
CA SER A 68 -8.88 -11.85 15.47
C SER A 68 -8.17 -10.69 16.17
N ARG A 69 -6.84 -10.65 16.11
CA ARG A 69 -6.00 -9.61 16.69
C ARG A 69 -5.82 -8.39 15.79
N MET A 70 -6.17 -8.51 14.51
CA MET A 70 -6.05 -7.45 13.52
C MET A 70 -7.37 -6.69 13.36
N VAL A 71 -7.32 -5.39 13.57
CA VAL A 71 -8.40 -4.43 13.30
C VAL A 71 -7.98 -3.54 12.14
N VAL A 72 -8.86 -3.32 11.18
CA VAL A 72 -8.59 -2.43 10.05
C VAL A 72 -9.24 -1.08 10.28
N LEU A 73 -8.44 -0.02 10.11
CA LEU A 73 -8.87 1.37 10.14
C LEU A 73 -8.69 1.96 8.73
N PRO A 74 -9.75 2.01 7.91
CA PRO A 74 -9.64 2.67 6.62
C PRO A 74 -9.48 4.18 6.80
N MET A 75 -8.54 4.78 6.04
CA MET A 75 -8.21 6.18 6.12
C MET A 75 -8.18 6.80 4.72
N ARG A 76 -8.92 7.90 4.55
CA ARG A 76 -8.85 8.70 3.32
C ARG A 76 -7.56 9.50 3.24
N ASP A 77 -7.20 9.88 2.03
CA ASP A 77 -6.14 10.87 1.86
C ASP A 77 -6.69 12.28 2.17
N TYR A 78 -5.85 13.02 2.86
CA TYR A 78 -6.05 14.44 3.10
C TYR A 78 -4.91 15.18 2.41
N TYR A 79 -5.20 16.32 1.80
CA TYR A 79 -4.18 17.18 1.18
C TYR A 79 -3.42 18.04 2.22
N ASN A 80 -3.61 17.73 3.50
CA ASN A 80 -2.97 18.37 4.64
C ASN A 80 -2.50 17.29 5.62
N GLU A 81 -1.18 17.22 5.84
CA GLU A 81 -0.56 16.20 6.69
C GLU A 81 -1.05 16.29 8.15
N ALA A 82 -1.18 17.49 8.70
CA ALA A 82 -1.63 17.67 10.08
C ALA A 82 -3.07 17.16 10.29
N VAL A 83 -3.95 17.41 9.31
CA VAL A 83 -5.33 16.89 9.32
C VAL A 83 -5.34 15.37 9.22
N TRP A 84 -4.50 14.82 8.36
CA TRP A 84 -4.36 13.35 8.21
C TRP A 84 -3.87 12.70 9.50
N VAL A 85 -2.80 13.24 10.10
CA VAL A 85 -2.26 12.75 11.38
C VAL A 85 -3.33 12.81 12.48
N GLN A 86 -4.07 13.91 12.58
CA GLN A 86 -5.15 14.05 13.55
C GLN A 86 -6.24 13.01 13.33
N ALA A 87 -6.64 12.76 12.08
CA ALA A 87 -7.65 11.76 11.73
C ALA A 87 -7.20 10.34 12.12
N VAL A 88 -5.93 10.00 11.85
CA VAL A 88 -5.34 8.71 12.26
C VAL A 88 -5.35 8.58 13.79
N ARG A 89 -4.87 9.58 14.52
CA ARG A 89 -4.86 9.58 16.00
C ARG A 89 -6.25 9.41 16.59
N GLN A 90 -7.24 10.12 16.07
CA GLN A 90 -8.64 10.01 16.49
C GLN A 90 -9.23 8.63 16.18
N GLY A 91 -8.92 8.10 14.98
CA GLY A 91 -9.36 6.75 14.60
C GLY A 91 -8.79 5.68 15.53
N VAL A 92 -7.49 5.74 15.82
CA VAL A 92 -6.81 4.83 16.75
C VAL A 92 -7.37 4.97 18.16
N ALA A 93 -7.58 6.20 18.66
CA ALA A 93 -8.12 6.43 20.01
C ALA A 93 -9.51 5.84 20.23
N ARG A 94 -10.33 5.70 19.19
CA ARG A 94 -11.66 5.04 19.28
C ARG A 94 -11.57 3.51 19.36
N LEU A 95 -10.44 2.94 18.94
CA LEU A 95 -10.21 1.49 18.87
C LEU A 95 -9.31 0.99 20.00
N THR A 96 -8.84 1.88 20.87
CA THR A 96 -7.94 1.57 21.99
C THR A 96 -8.54 2.05 23.30
N THR A 97 -8.12 1.43 24.41
CA THR A 97 -8.49 1.90 25.75
C THR A 97 -7.72 3.16 26.12
N PRO A 98 -8.30 4.08 26.91
CA PRO A 98 -7.57 5.23 27.43
C PRO A 98 -6.30 4.81 28.19
N GLY A 99 -5.17 5.44 27.87
CA GLY A 99 -3.89 5.14 28.50
C GLY A 99 -3.15 3.93 27.93
N ALA A 100 -3.67 3.27 26.87
CA ALA A 100 -2.99 2.19 26.19
C ALA A 100 -1.63 2.64 25.64
N ARG A 101 -0.62 1.79 25.80
CA ARG A 101 0.70 1.99 25.17
C ARG A 101 0.61 1.64 23.69
N ILE A 102 0.92 2.60 22.85
CA ILE A 102 0.80 2.47 21.39
C ILE A 102 2.19 2.45 20.77
N GLY A 103 2.43 1.49 19.87
CA GLY A 103 3.64 1.41 19.05
C GLY A 103 3.32 1.63 17.59
N LEU A 104 4.17 2.36 16.86
CA LEU A 104 4.10 2.54 15.42
C LEU A 104 5.17 1.67 14.76
N VAL A 105 4.74 0.76 13.88
CA VAL A 105 5.64 -0.16 13.16
C VAL A 105 5.99 0.42 11.80
N GLY A 106 7.27 0.41 11.45
CA GLY A 106 7.72 0.91 10.17
C GLY A 106 9.21 0.78 9.90
N HIS A 107 9.61 1.20 8.70
CA HIS A 107 11.00 1.35 8.31
C HIS A 107 11.44 2.79 8.58
N PHE A 108 11.96 3.04 9.75
CA PHE A 108 12.47 4.35 10.13
C PHE A 108 13.96 4.40 9.83
N LYS A 109 14.40 5.30 8.98
CA LYS A 109 15.81 5.42 8.59
C LYS A 109 16.68 6.03 9.70
N ASP A 110 16.09 6.87 10.52
CA ASP A 110 16.72 7.53 11.68
C ASP A 110 15.68 8.14 12.62
N ALA A 111 16.14 8.69 13.74
CA ALA A 111 15.30 9.36 14.75
C ALA A 111 14.66 10.66 14.23
N THR A 112 15.06 11.15 13.05
CA THR A 112 14.54 12.37 12.43
C THR A 112 13.47 12.10 11.38
N SER A 113 13.06 10.84 11.21
CA SER A 113 11.97 10.50 10.29
C SER A 113 10.69 11.26 10.66
N GLY A 114 10.00 11.82 9.66
CA GLY A 114 8.80 12.66 9.88
C GLY A 114 7.71 11.98 10.70
N TYR A 115 7.66 10.63 10.73
CA TYR A 115 6.72 9.87 11.56
C TYR A 115 6.92 10.05 13.06
N LEU A 116 8.15 10.33 13.55
CA LEU A 116 8.40 10.59 14.97
C LEU A 116 7.72 11.86 15.46
N SER A 117 7.80 12.92 14.65
CA SER A 117 7.17 14.20 14.96
C SER A 117 5.65 14.16 14.73
N ALA A 118 5.18 13.31 13.79
CA ALA A 118 3.78 13.20 13.45
C ALA A 118 2.93 12.52 14.54
N PHE A 119 3.51 11.54 15.26
CA PHE A 119 2.79 10.77 16.29
C PHE A 119 3.49 10.81 17.65
N PRO A 120 3.56 12.00 18.30
CA PRO A 120 4.20 12.13 19.61
C PRO A 120 3.51 11.24 20.64
N GLY A 121 4.32 10.53 21.45
CA GLY A 121 3.85 9.61 22.48
C GLY A 121 3.62 8.17 22.01
N TRP A 122 3.78 7.87 20.73
CA TRP A 122 3.80 6.50 20.23
C TRP A 122 5.24 5.97 20.23
N GLU A 123 5.42 4.72 20.69
CA GLU A 123 6.72 4.04 20.64
C GLU A 123 7.03 3.64 19.19
N LEU A 124 8.26 3.81 18.73
CA LEU A 124 8.66 3.34 17.41
C LEU A 124 9.13 1.89 17.46
N ILE A 125 8.53 1.05 16.65
CA ILE A 125 8.91 -0.34 16.46
C ILE A 125 9.58 -0.44 15.09
N HIS A 126 10.90 -0.33 15.08
CA HIS A 126 11.70 -0.38 13.85
C HIS A 126 11.76 -1.79 13.29
N VAL A 127 11.63 -1.88 11.96
CA VAL A 127 11.86 -3.10 11.18
C VAL A 127 12.86 -2.78 10.08
N GLU A 128 13.90 -3.56 9.98
CA GLU A 128 14.86 -3.44 8.88
C GLU A 128 14.18 -3.82 7.55
N ARG A 129 14.49 -3.07 6.50
CA ARG A 129 13.93 -3.35 5.17
C ARG A 129 14.54 -4.62 4.59
N GLN A 130 13.73 -5.63 4.37
CA GLN A 130 14.13 -6.87 3.74
C GLN A 130 13.97 -6.76 2.22
N GLY A 131 15.07 -6.51 1.53
CA GLY A 131 15.14 -6.55 0.06
C GLY A 131 14.27 -5.49 -0.67
N PRO A 132 14.34 -5.47 -1.99
CA PRO A 132 13.61 -4.52 -2.83
C PRO A 132 12.27 -5.09 -3.30
N ILE A 133 11.34 -5.48 -2.38
CA ILE A 133 9.99 -5.86 -2.80
C ILE A 133 9.23 -4.57 -3.15
N ASP A 134 8.74 -4.49 -4.38
CA ASP A 134 8.06 -3.31 -4.91
C ASP A 134 6.68 -3.68 -5.47
N ALA A 135 5.64 -3.14 -4.84
CA ALA A 135 4.27 -3.27 -5.32
C ALA A 135 4.08 -2.74 -6.75
N THR A 136 4.91 -1.80 -7.20
CA THR A 136 4.88 -1.27 -8.56
C THR A 136 5.28 -2.34 -9.57
N ALA A 137 6.36 -3.09 -9.30
CA ALA A 137 6.80 -4.19 -10.15
C ALA A 137 5.72 -5.28 -10.28
N ILE A 138 5.03 -5.59 -9.17
CA ILE A 138 3.90 -6.54 -9.18
C ILE A 138 2.75 -6.01 -10.05
N ARG A 139 2.35 -4.74 -9.90
CA ARG A 139 1.28 -4.14 -10.72
C ARG A 139 1.67 -4.04 -12.19
N ASP A 140 2.92 -3.73 -12.50
CA ASP A 140 3.40 -3.63 -13.88
C ASP A 140 3.38 -5.00 -14.58
N ALA A 141 3.81 -6.07 -13.91
CA ALA A 141 3.70 -7.43 -14.42
C ALA A 141 2.22 -7.85 -14.57
N TRP A 142 1.39 -7.51 -13.60
CA TRP A 142 -0.04 -7.84 -13.58
C TRP A 142 -0.78 -7.16 -14.72
N PHE A 143 -0.70 -5.84 -14.87
CA PHE A 143 -1.37 -5.10 -15.94
C PHE A 143 -0.75 -5.31 -17.32
N GLY A 144 0.50 -5.78 -17.40
CA GLY A 144 1.14 -6.18 -18.65
C GLY A 144 0.60 -7.48 -19.25
N ALA A 145 -0.16 -8.26 -18.47
CA ALA A 145 -0.70 -9.56 -18.86
C ALA A 145 -2.17 -9.48 -19.30
N THR A 146 -2.60 -10.43 -20.12
CA THR A 146 -4.04 -10.66 -20.35
C THR A 146 -4.64 -11.49 -19.21
N PRO A 147 -5.98 -11.52 -19.04
CA PRO A 147 -6.62 -12.37 -18.02
C PRO A 147 -6.15 -13.83 -18.03
N ASP A 148 -5.91 -14.39 -19.20
CA ASP A 148 -5.48 -15.80 -19.37
C ASP A 148 -3.99 -16.01 -19.06
N THR A 149 -3.16 -14.96 -19.11
CA THR A 149 -1.70 -15.04 -18.92
C THR A 149 -1.21 -14.46 -17.60
N VAL A 150 -2.10 -13.89 -16.78
CA VAL A 150 -1.76 -13.26 -15.49
C VAL A 150 -0.96 -14.21 -14.59
N GLN A 151 -1.38 -15.45 -14.45
CA GLN A 151 -0.70 -16.42 -13.59
C GLN A 151 0.75 -16.65 -14.04
N SER A 152 0.97 -16.82 -15.34
CA SER A 152 2.32 -17.00 -15.90
C SER A 152 3.16 -15.74 -15.77
N ALA A 153 2.57 -14.55 -15.94
CA ALA A 153 3.27 -13.28 -15.82
C ALA A 153 3.69 -12.98 -14.37
N LEU A 154 2.90 -13.41 -13.38
CA LEU A 154 3.20 -13.25 -11.96
C LEU A 154 4.09 -14.36 -11.39
N ALA A 155 4.29 -15.48 -12.10
CA ALA A 155 5.09 -16.60 -11.62
C ALA A 155 6.52 -16.20 -11.17
N PRO A 156 7.26 -15.32 -11.87
CA PRO A 156 8.58 -14.86 -11.41
C PRO A 156 8.57 -14.03 -10.12
N LEU A 157 7.41 -13.53 -9.72
CA LEU A 157 7.21 -12.69 -8.52
C LEU A 157 6.41 -13.41 -7.42
N ALA A 158 6.10 -14.69 -7.62
CA ALA A 158 5.25 -15.47 -6.71
C ALA A 158 5.85 -15.63 -5.31
N ASP A 159 7.17 -15.64 -5.19
CA ASP A 159 7.91 -15.69 -3.93
C ASP A 159 7.91 -14.34 -3.17
N GLN A 160 7.50 -13.25 -3.82
CA GLN A 160 7.45 -11.93 -3.23
C GLN A 160 6.10 -11.58 -2.59
N MET A 161 5.11 -12.45 -2.72
CA MET A 161 3.77 -12.22 -2.17
C MET A 161 3.18 -13.48 -1.57
N PRO A 162 2.20 -13.35 -0.63
CA PRO A 162 1.43 -14.50 -0.15
C PRO A 162 0.69 -15.20 -1.30
N ALA A 163 0.55 -16.53 -1.21
CA ALA A 163 -0.20 -17.30 -2.19
C ALA A 163 -1.67 -16.82 -2.32
N SER A 164 -2.28 -16.34 -1.22
CA SER A 164 -3.61 -15.75 -1.22
C SER A 164 -3.68 -14.45 -2.02
N THR A 165 -2.63 -13.64 -2.01
CA THR A 165 -2.54 -12.44 -2.86
C THR A 165 -2.47 -12.81 -4.33
N LEU A 166 -1.61 -13.78 -4.68
CA LEU A 166 -1.51 -14.27 -6.06
C LEU A 166 -2.86 -14.79 -6.57
N ALA A 167 -3.57 -15.56 -5.76
CA ALA A 167 -4.93 -16.03 -6.08
C ALA A 167 -5.88 -14.87 -6.31
N THR A 168 -5.91 -13.88 -5.42
CA THR A 168 -6.76 -12.67 -5.55
C THR A 168 -6.45 -11.90 -6.83
N LEU A 169 -5.17 -11.70 -7.19
CA LEU A 169 -4.78 -11.02 -8.43
C LEU A 169 -5.25 -11.79 -9.67
N THR A 170 -5.15 -13.12 -9.64
CA THR A 170 -5.59 -13.99 -10.74
C THR A 170 -7.12 -13.94 -10.91
N GLU A 171 -7.87 -14.02 -9.82
CA GLU A 171 -9.34 -13.92 -9.82
C GLU A 171 -9.81 -12.53 -10.27
N PHE A 172 -9.21 -11.47 -9.74
CA PHE A 172 -9.55 -10.11 -10.11
C PHE A 172 -9.31 -9.82 -11.58
N ALA A 173 -8.31 -10.45 -12.20
CA ALA A 173 -8.01 -10.31 -13.62
C ALA A 173 -9.16 -10.78 -14.53
N GLN A 174 -10.08 -11.62 -14.02
CA GLN A 174 -11.27 -12.07 -14.74
C GLN A 174 -12.44 -11.06 -14.66
N THR A 175 -12.25 -9.93 -13.96
CA THR A 175 -13.33 -8.95 -13.75
C THR A 175 -13.29 -7.82 -14.79
N PRO A 176 -14.44 -7.18 -15.09
CA PRO A 176 -14.49 -5.99 -15.93
C PRO A 176 -13.64 -4.83 -15.38
N HIS A 177 -13.47 -4.76 -14.05
CA HIS A 177 -12.63 -3.74 -13.41
C HIS A 177 -11.17 -3.86 -13.83
N TYR A 178 -10.65 -5.09 -13.93
CA TYR A 178 -9.27 -5.32 -14.38
C TYR A 178 -9.06 -4.77 -15.80
N LEU A 179 -9.96 -5.11 -16.72
CA LEU A 179 -9.87 -4.68 -18.13
C LEU A 179 -9.89 -3.15 -18.26
N ALA A 180 -10.76 -2.48 -17.50
CA ALA A 180 -10.81 -1.02 -17.48
C ALA A 180 -9.52 -0.39 -16.95
N LEU A 181 -8.99 -0.91 -15.83
CA LEU A 181 -7.74 -0.45 -15.23
C LEU A 181 -6.53 -0.75 -16.11
N GLN A 182 -6.50 -1.90 -16.78
CA GLN A 182 -5.45 -2.26 -17.72
C GLN A 182 -5.40 -1.27 -18.90
N GLN A 183 -6.55 -0.92 -19.47
CA GLN A 183 -6.62 0.08 -20.53
C GLN A 183 -6.10 1.45 -20.07
N GLU A 184 -6.45 1.87 -18.86
CA GLU A 184 -5.96 3.11 -18.28
C GLU A 184 -4.44 3.07 -18.08
N TRP A 185 -3.90 1.96 -17.56
CA TRP A 185 -2.48 1.75 -17.37
C TRP A 185 -1.71 1.80 -18.69
N GLN A 186 -2.23 1.14 -19.75
CA GLN A 186 -1.64 1.17 -21.08
C GLN A 186 -1.60 2.58 -21.67
N ARG A 187 -2.69 3.36 -21.54
CA ARG A 187 -2.76 4.76 -21.98
C ARG A 187 -1.76 5.64 -21.23
N GLY A 188 -1.60 5.41 -19.91
CA GLY A 188 -0.62 6.13 -19.10
C GLY A 188 0.81 5.89 -19.57
N ARG A 189 1.14 4.64 -19.90
CA ARG A 189 2.49 4.28 -20.42
C ARG A 189 2.76 4.81 -21.83
N ALA A 190 1.76 4.82 -22.69
CA ALA A 190 1.89 5.36 -24.05
C ALA A 190 2.19 6.86 -24.08
N ARG A 191 1.76 7.62 -23.07
CA ARG A 191 2.00 9.07 -22.95
C ARG A 191 3.40 9.43 -22.43
N ILE A 192 4.09 8.53 -21.76
CA ILE A 192 5.44 8.79 -21.20
C ILE A 192 6.48 9.05 -22.29
N PRO A 193 6.56 8.28 -23.41
CA PRO A 193 7.47 8.58 -24.50
C PRO A 193 7.24 9.97 -25.10
N ASP A 194 5.98 10.35 -25.33
CA ASP A 194 5.63 11.67 -25.90
C ASP A 194 6.05 12.81 -24.96
N ALA A 195 5.90 12.64 -23.65
CA ALA A 195 6.31 13.64 -22.66
C ALA A 195 7.85 13.77 -22.58
N LEU A 196 8.58 12.65 -22.65
CA LEU A 196 10.05 12.64 -22.67
C LEU A 196 10.58 13.23 -23.97
N GLU A 197 9.98 12.93 -25.11
CA GLU A 197 10.34 13.50 -26.41
C GLU A 197 10.04 15.00 -26.46
N GLY A 198 8.90 15.43 -25.92
CA GLY A 198 8.55 16.84 -25.75
C GLY A 198 9.54 17.60 -24.87
N ALA A 199 9.96 17.01 -23.74
CA ALA A 199 10.96 17.57 -22.85
C ALA A 199 12.35 17.66 -23.52
N ALA A 200 12.74 16.64 -24.29
CA ALA A 200 13.99 16.64 -25.03
C ALA A 200 14.00 17.72 -26.15
N ARG A 201 12.91 17.90 -26.88
CA ARG A 201 12.75 18.96 -27.88
C ARG A 201 12.78 20.36 -27.25
N PHE A 202 12.15 20.52 -26.08
CA PHE A 202 12.20 21.78 -25.34
C PHE A 202 13.62 22.09 -24.85
N ALA A 203 14.35 21.11 -24.33
CA ALA A 203 15.75 21.25 -23.92
C ALA A 203 16.67 21.54 -25.10
N ALA A 204 16.37 21.06 -26.32
CA ALA A 204 17.08 21.35 -27.56
C ALA A 204 16.71 22.71 -28.17
N GLY A 205 15.81 23.50 -27.57
CA GLY A 205 15.37 24.80 -28.09
C GLY A 205 14.41 24.73 -29.28
N GLU A 206 13.85 23.56 -29.58
CA GLU A 206 12.93 23.35 -30.69
C GLU A 206 11.44 23.56 -30.29
N GLY A 207 11.18 23.86 -29.00
CA GLY A 207 9.83 24.06 -28.47
C GLY A 207 9.29 25.45 -28.80
N ARG A 208 8.18 25.52 -29.53
CA ARG A 208 7.39 26.78 -29.61
C ARG A 208 6.75 27.04 -28.25
N HIS A 209 6.83 28.30 -27.79
CA HIS A 209 6.04 28.77 -26.66
C HIS A 209 4.55 28.60 -27.00
N GLY A 210 3.95 27.53 -26.55
CA GLY A 210 2.50 27.37 -26.53
C GLY A 210 1.93 28.28 -25.46
N THR A 211 1.20 29.30 -25.85
CA THR A 211 0.29 30.05 -24.96
C THR A 211 -0.72 29.08 -24.41
N PHE A 212 -0.83 29.03 -23.07
CA PHE A 212 -1.88 28.37 -22.31
C PHE A 212 -3.17 29.21 -22.39
#